data_1482113c234cf45a2c2c10fa7cef56af
#
_entry.id   1482113c234cf45a2c2c10fa7cef56af
#
_cell.length_a   1.000
_cell.length_b   1.000
_cell.length_c   1.000
_cell.angle_alpha   90.00
_cell.angle_beta   90.00
_cell.angle_gamma   90.00
#
_symmetry.space_group_name_H-M   'P 1'
#
loop_
_entity.id
_entity.type
_entity.pdbx_description
1 polymer ?
#
loop_
_entity_poly.entity_id
_entity_poly.type
_entity_poly.pdbx_seq_one_letter_code
_entity_poly.pdbx_strand_id
1 'polypeptide(L)'
;DLDVSADCDWLVERTDAFWREWAARCTYDGRWRPQVIRSLLVLKALTYSPTGGIVAAPTTSLPEDIGGVRNWDYRYCWLRDATFTLEVLLEHGYTSEAEEWRDWLLRAVAGEPEAMQIMYGVQGERRLTEIELPWLEGYEKSTPVRIGNAAVEQFQLDVYGEVMDALYSAARAGISPKAEAWALQRQIVDFVCRHWRDPDEGIWEVRSGREHFVHSKVMAWVAVDRGVSMIENFGRSGPLGSWREARSQIRRDVFDRGYDAALGHFKRSYDDPALDASLLIMPLVGFIPADDPRMIGTIEAIQRDLVIDGFVHRYKVSEAADGLPGGEGSFLMCSFWLVDCLELAGRETEAEKLFVKLADLSNDVGLLAEQYDAKRKRQVGNFPQAFSHVALATSALGLERRGMSPALRRGLFDYP
;
A
#
# COMPACT_ATOMS: atom_id res chain seq x y z
N ASP A 1 -11.86 44.77 -17.72
CA ASP A 1 -11.64 44.65 -16.29
C ASP A 1 -12.58 43.59 -15.79
N LEU A 2 -12.07 42.38 -15.50
CA LEU A 2 -12.80 41.34 -14.78
C LEU A 2 -12.99 41.82 -13.35
N ASP A 3 -14.20 41.81 -12.85
CA ASP A 3 -14.46 42.08 -11.43
C ASP A 3 -13.93 40.87 -10.61
N VAL A 4 -12.65 40.96 -10.24
CA VAL A 4 -11.90 39.89 -9.58
C VAL A 4 -12.57 39.45 -8.25
N SER A 5 -13.33 40.33 -7.59
CA SER A 5 -13.98 39.99 -6.30
C SER A 5 -15.22 39.12 -6.49
N ALA A 6 -16.05 39.43 -7.49
CA ALA A 6 -17.21 38.62 -7.84
C ALA A 6 -16.82 37.24 -8.36
N ASP A 7 -15.71 37.16 -9.14
CA ASP A 7 -15.17 35.90 -9.63
C ASP A 7 -14.60 35.00 -8.51
N CYS A 8 -13.99 35.57 -7.48
CA CYS A 8 -13.44 34.80 -6.36
C CYS A 8 -14.54 34.10 -5.55
N ASP A 9 -15.62 34.77 -5.19
CA ASP A 9 -16.74 34.19 -4.43
C ASP A 9 -17.38 33.05 -5.23
N TRP A 10 -17.62 33.26 -6.52
CA TRP A 10 -18.15 32.23 -7.42
C TRP A 10 -17.21 31.01 -7.52
N LEU A 11 -15.90 31.22 -7.60
CA LEU A 11 -14.91 30.14 -7.63
C LEU A 11 -14.91 29.32 -6.33
N VAL A 12 -15.03 30.00 -5.18
CA VAL A 12 -15.13 29.34 -3.86
C VAL A 12 -16.40 28.51 -3.77
N GLU A 13 -17.55 29.08 -4.14
CA GLU A 13 -18.84 28.36 -4.15
C GLU A 13 -18.80 27.13 -5.05
N ARG A 14 -18.26 27.27 -6.27
CA ARG A 14 -18.12 26.14 -7.20
C ARG A 14 -17.17 25.07 -6.69
N THR A 15 -16.08 25.46 -6.05
CA THR A 15 -15.12 24.54 -5.47
C THR A 15 -15.76 23.76 -4.31
N ASP A 16 -16.47 24.45 -3.43
CA ASP A 16 -17.18 23.80 -2.32
C ASP A 16 -18.27 22.84 -2.85
N ALA A 17 -19.07 23.28 -3.83
CA ALA A 17 -20.07 22.44 -4.46
C ALA A 17 -19.48 21.18 -5.08
N PHE A 18 -18.37 21.30 -5.84
CA PHE A 18 -17.65 20.16 -6.42
C PHE A 18 -17.26 19.11 -5.37
N TRP A 19 -16.64 19.56 -4.27
CA TRP A 19 -16.19 18.64 -3.22
C TRP A 19 -17.34 18.01 -2.46
N ARG A 20 -18.44 18.74 -2.22
CA ARG A 20 -19.65 18.21 -1.59
C ARG A 20 -20.36 17.18 -2.47
N GLU A 21 -20.52 17.47 -3.75
CA GLU A 21 -21.11 16.55 -4.72
C GLU A 21 -20.27 15.28 -4.86
N TRP A 22 -18.95 15.43 -4.89
CA TRP A 22 -18.05 14.30 -4.96
C TRP A 22 -18.15 13.43 -3.68
N ALA A 23 -18.08 14.03 -2.50
CA ALA A 23 -18.19 13.33 -1.22
C ALA A 23 -19.55 12.63 -1.04
N ALA A 24 -20.64 13.20 -1.58
CA ALA A 24 -21.99 12.65 -1.48
C ALA A 24 -22.14 11.30 -2.23
N ARG A 25 -21.25 10.97 -3.18
CA ARG A 25 -21.27 9.68 -3.88
C ARG A 25 -20.81 8.50 -3.03
N CYS A 26 -20.17 8.76 -1.88
CA CYS A 26 -19.64 7.72 -1.01
C CYS A 26 -20.74 6.80 -0.49
N THR A 27 -20.60 5.51 -0.73
CA THR A 27 -21.55 4.46 -0.32
C THR A 27 -21.37 3.99 1.12
N TYR A 28 -20.30 4.37 1.79
CA TYR A 28 -20.09 4.03 3.20
C TYR A 28 -21.03 4.84 4.10
N ASP A 29 -21.78 4.17 4.97
CA ASP A 29 -22.75 4.76 5.91
C ASP A 29 -22.51 4.38 7.39
N GLY A 30 -21.36 3.78 7.69
CA GLY A 30 -20.96 3.33 9.03
C GLY A 30 -20.61 4.46 10.00
N ARG A 31 -20.28 4.06 11.24
CA ARG A 31 -19.99 4.96 12.38
C ARG A 31 -18.84 5.95 12.13
N TRP A 32 -17.87 5.61 11.31
CA TRP A 32 -16.70 6.45 11.02
C TRP A 32 -16.81 7.21 9.70
N ARG A 33 -18.05 7.44 9.24
CA ARG A 33 -18.29 8.14 7.98
C ARG A 33 -17.52 9.48 7.85
N PRO A 34 -17.43 10.34 8.87
CA PRO A 34 -16.67 11.59 8.76
C PRO A 34 -15.17 11.36 8.46
N GLN A 35 -14.54 10.40 9.13
CA GLN A 35 -13.13 10.05 8.93
C GLN A 35 -12.89 9.40 7.56
N VAL A 36 -13.79 8.50 7.15
CA VAL A 36 -13.75 7.87 5.82
C VAL A 36 -13.90 8.91 4.72
N ILE A 37 -14.89 9.79 4.79
CA ILE A 37 -15.09 10.89 3.82
C ILE A 37 -13.85 11.77 3.76
N ARG A 38 -13.26 12.13 4.89
CA ARG A 38 -12.04 12.94 4.93
C ARG A 38 -10.88 12.23 4.22
N SER A 39 -10.69 10.93 4.48
CA SER A 39 -9.66 10.12 3.83
C SER A 39 -9.88 10.04 2.32
N LEU A 40 -11.10 9.80 1.87
CA LEU A 40 -11.43 9.76 0.43
C LEU A 40 -11.18 11.12 -0.25
N LEU A 41 -11.52 12.24 0.40
CA LEU A 41 -11.23 13.58 -0.10
C LEU A 41 -9.72 13.82 -0.26
N VAL A 42 -8.91 13.34 0.68
CA VAL A 42 -7.44 13.39 0.57
C VAL A 42 -6.96 12.60 -0.64
N LEU A 43 -7.41 11.35 -0.81
CA LEU A 43 -7.02 10.51 -1.94
C LEU A 43 -7.41 11.15 -3.29
N LYS A 44 -8.62 11.75 -3.37
CA LYS A 44 -9.03 12.51 -4.55
C LYS A 44 -8.13 13.74 -4.79
N ALA A 45 -7.75 14.46 -3.74
CA ALA A 45 -6.86 15.61 -3.84
C ALA A 45 -5.42 15.24 -4.27
N LEU A 46 -4.97 14.01 -3.95
CA LEU A 46 -3.68 13.46 -4.39
C LEU A 46 -3.70 12.93 -5.82
N THR A 47 -4.86 12.88 -6.47
CA THR A 47 -5.03 12.44 -7.85
C THR A 47 -4.76 13.60 -8.81
N TYR A 48 -3.80 13.44 -9.71
CA TYR A 48 -3.53 14.39 -10.77
C TYR A 48 -4.56 14.24 -11.90
N SER A 49 -5.57 15.09 -11.91
CA SER A 49 -6.74 15.00 -12.78
C SER A 49 -6.44 14.82 -14.29
N PRO A 50 -5.40 15.46 -14.89
CA PRO A 50 -5.14 15.28 -16.32
C PRO A 50 -4.73 13.87 -16.74
N THR A 51 -4.23 13.05 -15.82
CA THR A 51 -3.71 11.71 -16.15
C THR A 51 -4.32 10.59 -15.34
N GLY A 52 -4.87 10.86 -14.16
CA GLY A 52 -5.32 9.88 -13.19
C GLY A 52 -4.22 9.34 -12.26
N GLY A 53 -2.97 9.80 -12.39
CA GLY A 53 -1.86 9.42 -11.50
C GLY A 53 -2.09 9.89 -10.07
N ILE A 54 -1.77 9.05 -9.08
CA ILE A 54 -1.99 9.33 -7.66
C ILE A 54 -0.64 9.37 -6.95
N VAL A 55 -0.29 10.53 -6.38
CA VAL A 55 0.98 10.69 -5.65
C VAL A 55 0.86 10.16 -4.22
N ALA A 56 1.96 9.62 -3.67
CA ALA A 56 1.99 9.10 -2.31
C ALA A 56 1.77 10.22 -1.26
N ALA A 57 2.33 11.41 -1.51
CA ALA A 57 2.06 12.63 -0.76
C ALA A 57 2.35 13.87 -1.63
N PRO A 58 1.77 15.06 -1.33
CA PRO A 58 2.02 16.28 -2.10
C PRO A 58 3.31 16.99 -1.65
N THR A 59 4.08 16.40 -0.75
CA THR A 59 5.24 16.99 -0.09
C THR A 59 6.53 16.23 -0.38
N THR A 60 7.65 16.91 -0.17
CA THR A 60 8.98 16.32 -0.14
C THR A 60 9.69 16.67 1.16
N SER A 61 10.54 15.75 1.61
CA SER A 61 11.55 15.96 2.66
C SER A 61 11.02 16.40 4.02
N LEU A 62 9.75 16.10 4.31
CA LEU A 62 9.28 16.13 5.68
C LEU A 62 9.88 14.92 6.42
N PRO A 63 10.56 15.14 7.57
CA PRO A 63 11.38 14.11 8.19
C PRO A 63 10.56 13.04 8.91
N GLU A 64 11.02 11.79 8.80
CA GLU A 64 10.54 10.65 9.62
C GLU A 64 11.06 10.75 11.08
N ASP A 65 12.23 11.37 11.27
CA ASP A 65 12.79 11.72 12.57
C ASP A 65 13.30 13.16 12.52
N ILE A 66 12.79 14.01 13.41
CA ILE A 66 13.14 15.44 13.44
C ILE A 66 14.63 15.64 13.73
N GLY A 67 15.31 16.32 12.82
CA GLY A 67 16.76 16.49 12.82
C GLY A 67 17.52 15.34 12.16
N GLY A 68 16.82 14.32 11.67
CA GLY A 68 17.37 13.14 11.03
C GLY A 68 17.56 13.28 9.52
N VAL A 69 17.97 12.16 8.88
CA VAL A 69 18.35 12.11 7.46
C VAL A 69 17.31 11.42 6.56
N ARG A 70 16.26 10.85 7.15
CA ARG A 70 15.20 10.13 6.44
C ARG A 70 14.15 11.13 5.94
N ASN A 71 14.47 11.80 4.84
CA ASN A 71 13.70 12.91 4.28
C ASN A 71 13.53 12.67 2.77
N TRP A 72 12.38 12.08 2.36
CA TRP A 72 12.17 11.55 1.02
C TRP A 72 11.22 12.41 0.19
N ASP A 73 11.32 12.31 -1.13
CA ASP A 73 10.37 12.94 -2.05
C ASP A 73 9.24 11.97 -2.40
N TYR A 74 8.02 12.27 -1.96
CA TYR A 74 6.83 11.44 -2.14
C TYR A 74 5.85 11.99 -3.18
N ARG A 75 6.26 12.96 -3.97
CA ARG A 75 5.42 13.55 -5.03
C ARG A 75 5.36 12.70 -6.30
N TYR A 76 5.56 11.40 -6.17
CA TYR A 76 5.53 10.39 -7.23
C TYR A 76 4.43 9.36 -6.98
N CYS A 77 4.09 8.64 -8.03
CA CYS A 77 3.08 7.60 -8.03
C CYS A 77 3.74 6.23 -7.84
N TRP A 78 3.73 5.70 -6.63
CA TRP A 78 4.10 4.31 -6.38
C TRP A 78 2.99 3.38 -6.85
N LEU A 79 3.35 2.30 -7.53
CA LEU A 79 2.36 1.32 -7.99
C LEU A 79 1.66 0.63 -6.82
N ARG A 80 2.37 0.37 -5.74
CA ARG A 80 1.84 -0.18 -4.48
C ARG A 80 0.78 0.73 -3.86
N ASP A 81 1.11 2.00 -3.62
CA ASP A 81 0.20 2.99 -3.00
C ASP A 81 -1.06 3.19 -3.82
N ALA A 82 -0.88 3.24 -5.12
CA ALA A 82 -1.97 3.43 -6.06
C ALA A 82 -2.91 2.21 -6.11
N THR A 83 -2.40 0.99 -5.93
CA THR A 83 -3.21 -0.24 -5.87
C THR A 83 -4.18 -0.20 -4.70
N PHE A 84 -3.68 0.06 -3.51
CA PHE A 84 -4.54 0.17 -2.33
C PHE A 84 -5.54 1.32 -2.44
N THR A 85 -5.13 2.45 -3.05
CA THR A 85 -6.04 3.58 -3.30
C THR A 85 -7.18 3.19 -4.25
N LEU A 86 -6.88 2.45 -5.33
CA LEU A 86 -7.88 1.95 -6.26
C LEU A 86 -8.94 1.11 -5.55
N GLU A 87 -8.52 0.17 -4.71
CA GLU A 87 -9.43 -0.71 -3.99
C GLU A 87 -10.37 0.09 -3.07
N VAL A 88 -9.82 1.04 -2.32
CA VAL A 88 -10.62 1.91 -1.45
C VAL A 88 -11.62 2.72 -2.27
N LEU A 89 -11.24 3.29 -3.41
CA LEU A 89 -12.15 4.02 -4.27
C LEU A 89 -13.28 3.13 -4.80
N LEU A 90 -12.97 1.91 -5.24
CA LEU A 90 -13.96 0.94 -5.71
C LEU A 90 -14.94 0.52 -4.61
N GLU A 91 -14.44 0.20 -3.42
CA GLU A 91 -15.23 -0.23 -2.29
C GLU A 91 -16.19 0.86 -1.76
N HIS A 92 -15.86 2.13 -2.03
CA HIS A 92 -16.66 3.29 -1.61
C HIS A 92 -17.49 3.93 -2.73
N GLY A 93 -17.54 3.29 -3.92
CA GLY A 93 -18.43 3.69 -5.01
C GLY A 93 -17.83 4.67 -6.04
N TYR A 94 -16.52 4.87 -6.05
CA TYR A 94 -15.83 5.81 -6.94
C TYR A 94 -15.22 5.11 -8.18
N THR A 95 -16.06 4.50 -9.00
CA THR A 95 -15.64 3.72 -10.18
C THR A 95 -14.94 4.55 -11.26
N SER A 96 -15.35 5.81 -11.47
CA SER A 96 -14.73 6.68 -12.46
C SER A 96 -13.26 6.98 -12.15
N GLU A 97 -12.95 7.26 -10.89
CA GLU A 97 -11.59 7.48 -10.42
C GLU A 97 -10.73 6.22 -10.56
N ALA A 98 -11.32 5.06 -10.29
CA ALA A 98 -10.66 3.78 -10.49
C ALA A 98 -10.35 3.47 -11.95
N GLU A 99 -11.25 3.84 -12.89
CA GLU A 99 -11.02 3.72 -14.34
C GLU A 99 -9.90 4.65 -14.82
N GLU A 100 -9.90 5.91 -14.37
CA GLU A 100 -8.86 6.89 -14.70
C GLU A 100 -7.47 6.41 -14.26
N TRP A 101 -7.38 5.90 -13.01
CA TRP A 101 -6.15 5.36 -12.47
C TRP A 101 -5.70 4.09 -13.20
N ARG A 102 -6.60 3.15 -13.47
CA ARG A 102 -6.27 1.95 -14.25
C ARG A 102 -5.70 2.33 -15.62
N ASP A 103 -6.28 3.31 -16.29
CA ASP A 103 -5.81 3.76 -17.59
C ASP A 103 -4.45 4.46 -17.49
N TRP A 104 -4.19 5.18 -16.40
CA TRP A 104 -2.87 5.71 -16.07
C TRP A 104 -1.85 4.57 -15.84
N LEU A 105 -2.19 3.60 -15.00
CA LEU A 105 -1.34 2.44 -14.71
C LEU A 105 -0.93 1.71 -15.99
N LEU A 106 -1.89 1.38 -16.85
CA LEU A 106 -1.61 0.68 -18.10
C LEU A 106 -0.66 1.47 -19.02
N ARG A 107 -0.72 2.80 -19.01
CA ARG A 107 0.25 3.64 -19.74
C ARG A 107 1.62 3.66 -19.08
N ALA A 108 1.69 3.77 -17.76
CA ALA A 108 2.93 3.85 -17.01
C ALA A 108 3.76 2.55 -17.11
N VAL A 109 3.09 1.40 -17.01
CA VAL A 109 3.74 0.08 -17.07
C VAL A 109 3.79 -0.51 -18.48
N ALA A 110 3.39 0.24 -19.51
CA ALA A 110 3.47 -0.22 -20.90
C ALA A 110 4.92 -0.57 -21.28
N GLY A 111 5.11 -1.74 -21.88
CA GLY A 111 6.42 -2.26 -22.30
C GLY A 111 6.74 -3.61 -21.69
N GLU A 112 8.03 -3.91 -21.60
CA GLU A 112 8.50 -5.18 -21.04
C GLU A 112 8.40 -5.17 -19.50
N PRO A 113 7.94 -6.25 -18.86
CA PRO A 113 7.87 -6.35 -17.40
C PRO A 113 9.21 -6.11 -16.68
N GLU A 114 10.32 -6.50 -17.30
CA GLU A 114 11.68 -6.28 -16.80
C GLU A 114 12.02 -4.78 -16.61
N ALA A 115 11.36 -3.91 -17.37
CA ALA A 115 11.55 -2.47 -17.32
C ALA A 115 10.51 -1.76 -16.42
N MET A 116 9.65 -2.51 -15.75
CA MET A 116 8.66 -1.94 -14.83
C MET A 116 9.36 -1.37 -13.59
N GLN A 117 9.06 -0.11 -13.28
CA GLN A 117 9.59 0.58 -12.10
C GLN A 117 8.57 0.52 -10.97
N ILE A 118 9.05 0.72 -9.75
CA ILE A 118 8.19 0.74 -8.55
C ILE A 118 7.36 2.03 -8.45
N MET A 119 7.87 3.12 -9.06
CA MET A 119 7.23 4.43 -9.06
C MET A 119 7.45 5.18 -10.37
N TYR A 120 6.59 6.15 -10.62
CA TYR A 120 6.59 7.01 -11.81
C TYR A 120 6.20 8.44 -11.45
N GLY A 121 6.52 9.40 -12.29
CA GLY A 121 5.91 10.72 -12.20
C GLY A 121 4.42 10.69 -12.56
N VAL A 122 3.68 11.75 -12.25
CA VAL A 122 2.21 11.82 -12.46
C VAL A 122 1.80 11.69 -13.92
N GLN A 123 2.69 11.98 -14.88
CA GLN A 123 2.45 11.80 -16.31
C GLN A 123 3.07 10.49 -16.85
N GLY A 124 3.65 9.66 -15.98
CA GLY A 124 4.34 8.43 -16.33
C GLY A 124 5.84 8.62 -16.56
N GLU A 125 6.42 9.71 -16.07
CA GLU A 125 7.86 9.95 -16.17
C GLU A 125 8.64 8.86 -15.42
N ARG A 126 9.68 8.36 -16.09
CA ARG A 126 10.51 7.24 -15.60
C ARG A 126 11.81 7.72 -14.96
N ARG A 127 12.27 8.93 -15.27
CA ARG A 127 13.53 9.47 -14.75
C ARG A 127 13.27 10.32 -13.51
N LEU A 128 13.50 9.75 -12.34
CA LEU A 128 13.23 10.36 -11.03
C LEU A 128 14.53 10.49 -10.22
N THR A 129 15.61 10.99 -10.86
CA THR A 129 16.94 11.08 -10.26
C THR A 129 16.91 11.82 -8.92
N GLU A 130 17.37 11.17 -7.85
CA GLU A 130 17.50 11.79 -6.53
C GLU A 130 18.64 12.81 -6.51
N ILE A 131 18.33 14.00 -6.02
CA ILE A 131 19.29 15.13 -5.91
C ILE A 131 19.10 15.76 -4.53
N GLU A 132 20.19 15.94 -3.80
CA GLU A 132 20.19 16.69 -2.53
C GLU A 132 20.32 18.21 -2.81
N LEU A 133 19.57 19.01 -2.03
CA LEU A 133 19.53 20.47 -2.13
C LEU A 133 20.22 21.08 -0.91
N PRO A 134 21.57 21.22 -0.91
CA PRO A 134 22.34 21.59 0.27
C PRO A 134 22.14 23.03 0.74
N TRP A 135 21.47 23.88 -0.05
CA TRP A 135 21.15 25.26 0.30
C TRP A 135 19.83 25.40 1.09
N LEU A 136 19.08 24.30 1.30
CA LEU A 136 17.87 24.27 2.09
C LEU A 136 18.14 23.65 3.47
N GLU A 137 17.69 24.34 4.52
CA GLU A 137 17.90 23.88 5.90
C GLU A 137 17.02 22.67 6.28
N GLY A 138 16.02 22.36 5.47
CA GLY A 138 15.01 21.35 5.79
C GLY A 138 14.06 21.73 6.93
N TYR A 139 13.01 20.96 7.08
CA TYR A 139 12.02 21.16 8.13
C TYR A 139 12.64 20.89 9.50
N GLU A 140 12.61 21.89 10.41
CA GLU A 140 13.25 21.84 11.73
C GLU A 140 14.72 21.34 11.65
N LYS A 141 15.46 21.81 10.65
CA LYS A 141 16.89 21.49 10.41
C LYS A 141 17.13 20.00 10.05
N SER A 142 16.14 19.33 9.51
CA SER A 142 16.25 17.95 9.05
C SER A 142 16.81 17.92 7.63
N THR A 143 18.06 17.56 7.50
CA THR A 143 18.79 17.52 6.20
C THR A 143 19.19 16.10 5.84
N PRO A 144 19.37 15.81 4.55
CA PRO A 144 19.22 16.68 3.38
C PRO A 144 17.76 16.90 2.96
N VAL A 145 17.50 18.01 2.28
CA VAL A 145 16.29 18.18 1.47
C VAL A 145 16.54 17.52 0.12
N ARG A 146 15.59 16.70 -0.36
CA ARG A 146 15.73 15.93 -1.62
C ARG A 146 14.64 16.27 -2.63
N ILE A 147 14.99 16.14 -3.89
CA ILE A 147 14.06 15.99 -5.02
C ILE A 147 14.43 14.73 -5.79
N GLY A 148 13.46 14.04 -6.36
CA GLY A 148 13.69 12.71 -6.91
C GLY A 148 13.74 11.63 -5.82
N ASN A 149 13.84 10.37 -6.23
CA ASN A 149 13.91 9.25 -5.31
C ASN A 149 14.72 8.09 -5.91
N ALA A 150 15.83 7.73 -5.28
CA ALA A 150 16.75 6.69 -5.76
C ALA A 150 16.14 5.27 -5.75
N ALA A 151 15.06 5.04 -4.99
CA ALA A 151 14.37 3.75 -5.00
C ALA A 151 13.75 3.41 -6.38
N VAL A 152 13.62 4.37 -7.29
CA VAL A 152 13.17 4.13 -8.67
C VAL A 152 14.01 3.10 -9.43
N GLU A 153 15.27 2.91 -9.04
CA GLU A 153 16.20 1.96 -9.66
C GLU A 153 16.14 0.55 -9.03
N GLN A 154 15.34 0.37 -7.97
CA GLN A 154 15.25 -0.90 -7.26
C GLN A 154 14.41 -1.93 -8.02
N PHE A 155 14.77 -3.19 -7.85
CA PHE A 155 13.96 -4.33 -8.27
C PHE A 155 13.15 -4.84 -7.08
N GLN A 156 11.83 -4.76 -7.16
CA GLN A 156 10.91 -5.22 -6.12
C GLN A 156 9.88 -6.18 -6.72
N LEU A 157 9.84 -7.41 -6.21
CA LEU A 157 8.92 -8.44 -6.69
C LEU A 157 7.46 -8.19 -6.29
N ASP A 158 7.23 -7.50 -5.19
CA ASP A 158 5.88 -7.18 -4.70
C ASP A 158 5.08 -6.33 -5.69
N VAL A 159 5.73 -5.41 -6.41
CA VAL A 159 5.08 -4.52 -7.38
C VAL A 159 4.27 -5.27 -8.44
N TYR A 160 4.74 -6.43 -8.90
CA TYR A 160 4.02 -7.27 -9.86
C TYR A 160 2.72 -7.83 -9.25
N GLY A 161 2.77 -8.20 -7.96
CA GLY A 161 1.60 -8.61 -7.18
C GLY A 161 0.60 -7.50 -7.02
N GLU A 162 1.08 -6.29 -6.66
CA GLU A 162 0.25 -5.10 -6.51
C GLU A 162 -0.50 -4.77 -7.81
N VAL A 163 0.21 -4.69 -8.93
CA VAL A 163 -0.40 -4.41 -10.24
C VAL A 163 -1.45 -5.45 -10.62
N MET A 164 -1.14 -6.74 -10.41
CA MET A 164 -2.09 -7.81 -10.74
C MET A 164 -3.30 -7.81 -9.81
N ASP A 165 -3.14 -7.49 -8.53
CA ASP A 165 -4.24 -7.38 -7.57
C ASP A 165 -5.17 -6.22 -7.92
N ALA A 166 -4.60 -5.05 -8.25
CA ALA A 166 -5.36 -3.88 -8.73
C ALA A 166 -6.20 -4.19 -9.97
N LEU A 167 -5.59 -4.80 -10.99
CA LEU A 167 -6.27 -5.11 -12.25
C LEU A 167 -7.33 -6.21 -12.07
N TYR A 168 -7.12 -7.15 -11.17
CA TYR A 168 -8.10 -8.14 -10.78
C TYR A 168 -9.28 -7.52 -10.02
N SER A 169 -9.01 -6.64 -9.05
CA SER A 169 -10.04 -5.91 -8.29
C SER A 169 -10.89 -5.03 -9.20
N ALA A 170 -10.27 -4.34 -10.18
CA ALA A 170 -10.99 -3.58 -11.21
C ALA A 170 -11.93 -4.48 -12.04
N ALA A 171 -11.45 -5.65 -12.49
CA ALA A 171 -12.26 -6.60 -13.26
C ALA A 171 -13.46 -7.12 -12.45
N ARG A 172 -13.26 -7.41 -11.16
CA ARG A 172 -14.35 -7.81 -10.25
C ARG A 172 -15.39 -6.73 -10.03
N ALA A 173 -14.98 -5.47 -10.00
CA ALA A 173 -15.88 -4.32 -9.93
C ALA A 173 -16.63 -4.05 -11.25
N GLY A 174 -16.46 -4.91 -12.26
CA GLY A 174 -17.12 -4.77 -13.57
C GLY A 174 -16.41 -3.82 -14.53
N ILE A 175 -15.23 -3.31 -14.18
CA ILE A 175 -14.40 -2.50 -15.08
C ILE A 175 -13.74 -3.46 -16.07
N SER A 176 -14.33 -3.58 -17.27
CA SER A 176 -13.88 -4.53 -18.29
C SER A 176 -12.45 -4.26 -18.73
N PRO A 177 -11.55 -5.24 -18.61
CA PRO A 177 -10.19 -5.11 -19.12
C PRO A 177 -10.21 -5.10 -20.65
N LYS A 178 -9.49 -4.13 -21.25
CA LYS A 178 -9.20 -4.08 -22.69
C LYS A 178 -8.34 -5.31 -23.08
N ALA A 179 -8.38 -5.73 -24.34
CA ALA A 179 -7.61 -6.89 -24.80
C ALA A 179 -6.09 -6.71 -24.60
N GLU A 180 -5.60 -5.48 -24.82
CA GLU A 180 -4.20 -5.09 -24.64
C GLU A 180 -3.78 -5.20 -23.17
N ALA A 181 -4.67 -4.85 -22.25
CA ALA A 181 -4.43 -4.96 -20.81
C ALA A 181 -4.23 -6.43 -20.37
N TRP A 182 -4.98 -7.37 -20.96
CA TRP A 182 -4.78 -8.78 -20.67
C TRP A 182 -3.45 -9.33 -21.22
N ALA A 183 -3.02 -8.85 -22.39
CA ALA A 183 -1.71 -9.23 -22.92
C ALA A 183 -0.57 -8.81 -21.98
N LEU A 184 -0.62 -7.60 -21.45
CA LEU A 184 0.34 -7.10 -20.46
C LEU A 184 0.28 -7.94 -19.15
N GLN A 185 -0.91 -8.20 -18.63
CA GLN A 185 -1.07 -9.04 -17.42
C GLN A 185 -0.44 -10.42 -17.59
N ARG A 186 -0.61 -11.06 -18.76
CA ARG A 186 0.03 -12.34 -19.05
C ARG A 186 1.56 -12.24 -19.03
N GLN A 187 2.13 -11.19 -19.64
CA GLN A 187 3.57 -10.96 -19.62
C GLN A 187 4.09 -10.79 -18.19
N ILE A 188 3.36 -10.04 -17.34
CA ILE A 188 3.69 -9.86 -15.91
C ILE A 188 3.70 -11.22 -15.20
N VAL A 189 2.65 -12.03 -15.34
CA VAL A 189 2.59 -13.37 -14.69
C VAL A 189 3.68 -14.29 -15.19
N ASP A 190 3.93 -14.32 -16.50
CA ASP A 190 5.00 -15.14 -17.10
C ASP A 190 6.39 -14.68 -16.62
N PHE A 191 6.60 -13.36 -16.43
CA PHE A 191 7.83 -12.81 -15.83
C PHE A 191 7.98 -13.30 -14.38
N VAL A 192 6.95 -13.14 -13.56
CA VAL A 192 6.97 -13.59 -12.15
C VAL A 192 7.22 -15.10 -12.06
N CYS A 193 6.61 -15.93 -12.90
CA CYS A 193 6.87 -17.37 -12.92
C CYS A 193 8.34 -17.72 -13.16
N ARG A 194 9.09 -16.89 -13.87
CA ARG A 194 10.54 -17.08 -14.11
C ARG A 194 11.41 -16.51 -13.00
N HIS A 195 11.00 -15.39 -12.37
CA HIS A 195 11.84 -14.55 -11.50
C HIS A 195 11.47 -14.58 -10.01
N TRP A 196 10.39 -15.23 -9.60
CA TRP A 196 9.97 -15.24 -8.19
C TRP A 196 11.04 -15.78 -7.21
N ARG A 197 12.04 -16.52 -7.72
CA ARG A 197 13.15 -17.04 -6.93
C ARG A 197 14.28 -16.04 -6.75
N ASP A 198 14.27 -14.92 -7.46
CA ASP A 198 15.31 -13.91 -7.36
C ASP A 198 15.16 -13.11 -6.06
N PRO A 199 16.24 -12.65 -5.43
CA PRO A 199 16.18 -11.71 -4.32
C PRO A 199 15.83 -10.32 -4.82
N ASP A 200 15.24 -9.49 -3.94
CA ASP A 200 14.82 -8.12 -4.25
C ASP A 200 15.11 -7.15 -3.10
N GLU A 201 14.80 -5.86 -3.27
CA GLU A 201 15.00 -4.85 -2.23
C GLU A 201 13.82 -4.76 -1.24
N GLY A 202 12.70 -5.46 -1.50
CA GLY A 202 11.52 -5.53 -0.63
C GLY A 202 10.70 -4.24 -0.53
N ILE A 203 9.54 -4.35 0.11
CA ILE A 203 8.53 -3.28 0.23
C ILE A 203 9.06 -1.98 0.88
N TRP A 204 10.06 -2.09 1.76
CA TRP A 204 10.59 -0.94 2.52
C TRP A 204 11.76 -0.24 1.83
N GLU A 205 12.06 -0.62 0.58
CA GLU A 205 13.09 0.06 -0.23
C GLU A 205 14.46 0.05 0.46
N VAL A 206 14.82 -1.10 1.06
CA VAL A 206 16.05 -1.22 1.84
C VAL A 206 17.29 -0.90 1.00
N ARG A 207 18.28 -0.25 1.62
CA ARG A 207 19.56 0.11 0.99
C ARG A 207 20.70 -0.85 1.40
N SER A 208 20.39 -1.88 2.19
CA SER A 208 21.31 -2.91 2.65
C SER A 208 21.62 -4.00 1.63
N GLY A 209 20.88 -4.05 0.52
CA GLY A 209 21.01 -5.07 -0.53
C GLY A 209 19.77 -5.96 -0.65
N ARG A 210 19.81 -6.86 -1.65
CA ARG A 210 18.70 -7.75 -1.98
C ARG A 210 18.65 -8.95 -1.07
N GLU A 211 17.44 -9.31 -0.63
CA GLU A 211 17.15 -10.49 0.17
C GLU A 211 15.94 -11.26 -0.40
N HIS A 212 15.73 -12.48 0.11
CA HIS A 212 14.51 -13.23 -0.19
C HIS A 212 13.41 -12.88 0.83
N PHE A 213 12.85 -11.67 0.73
CA PHE A 213 11.80 -11.22 1.64
C PHE A 213 10.55 -12.09 1.51
N VAL A 214 10.01 -12.54 2.64
CA VAL A 214 8.79 -13.36 2.66
C VAL A 214 7.60 -12.61 2.05
N HIS A 215 7.45 -11.32 2.37
CA HIS A 215 6.44 -10.47 1.76
C HIS A 215 6.53 -10.46 0.23
N SER A 216 7.72 -10.25 -0.34
CA SER A 216 7.93 -10.24 -1.79
C SER A 216 7.55 -11.56 -2.46
N LYS A 217 7.84 -12.70 -1.79
CA LYS A 217 7.42 -14.02 -2.30
C LYS A 217 5.90 -14.22 -2.22
N VAL A 218 5.27 -13.72 -1.15
CA VAL A 218 3.80 -13.70 -1.05
C VAL A 218 3.18 -12.87 -2.17
N MET A 219 3.71 -11.69 -2.46
CA MET A 219 3.20 -10.85 -3.54
C MET A 219 3.47 -11.44 -4.94
N ALA A 220 4.59 -12.15 -5.12
CA ALA A 220 4.80 -12.96 -6.33
C ALA A 220 3.72 -14.06 -6.46
N TRP A 221 3.34 -14.71 -5.36
CA TRP A 221 2.20 -15.63 -5.35
C TRP A 221 0.90 -14.91 -5.73
N VAL A 222 0.65 -13.71 -5.20
CA VAL A 222 -0.52 -12.89 -5.54
C VAL A 222 -0.59 -12.64 -7.04
N ALA A 223 0.51 -12.23 -7.68
CA ALA A 223 0.56 -11.99 -9.12
C ALA A 223 0.08 -13.23 -9.92
N VAL A 224 0.59 -14.39 -9.57
CA VAL A 224 0.26 -15.64 -10.28
C VAL A 224 -1.18 -16.09 -9.96
N ASP A 225 -1.61 -15.95 -8.71
CA ASP A 225 -2.96 -16.28 -8.26
C ASP A 225 -4.03 -15.45 -8.98
N ARG A 226 -3.80 -14.12 -9.08
CA ARG A 226 -4.71 -13.24 -9.82
C ARG A 226 -4.73 -13.57 -11.31
N GLY A 227 -3.58 -13.95 -11.89
CA GLY A 227 -3.51 -14.44 -13.26
C GLY A 227 -4.34 -15.72 -13.48
N VAL A 228 -4.24 -16.69 -12.59
CA VAL A 228 -5.06 -17.91 -12.57
C VAL A 228 -6.54 -17.56 -12.44
N SER A 229 -6.89 -16.70 -11.48
CA SER A 229 -8.26 -16.27 -11.22
C SER A 229 -8.89 -15.52 -12.40
N MET A 230 -8.10 -14.73 -13.15
CA MET A 230 -8.57 -14.08 -14.39
C MET A 230 -8.95 -15.09 -15.46
N ILE A 231 -8.24 -16.22 -15.56
CA ILE A 231 -8.61 -17.29 -16.50
C ILE A 231 -9.87 -18.01 -16.01
N GLU A 232 -9.92 -18.40 -14.74
CA GLU A 232 -10.98 -19.23 -14.17
C GLU A 232 -12.31 -18.48 -14.05
N ASN A 233 -12.28 -17.24 -13.56
CA ASN A 233 -13.48 -16.47 -13.22
C ASN A 233 -13.98 -15.57 -14.37
N PHE A 234 -13.05 -15.13 -15.26
CA PHE A 234 -13.39 -14.19 -16.34
C PHE A 234 -13.16 -14.80 -17.76
N GLY A 235 -12.86 -16.10 -17.84
CA GLY A 235 -12.74 -16.82 -19.13
C GLY A 235 -11.57 -16.32 -19.99
N ARG A 236 -10.52 -15.75 -19.38
CA ARG A 236 -9.34 -15.29 -20.11
C ARG A 236 -8.50 -16.48 -20.59
N SER A 237 -7.78 -16.32 -21.69
CA SER A 237 -6.89 -17.36 -22.23
C SER A 237 -5.47 -17.21 -21.69
N GLY A 238 -4.85 -18.34 -21.29
CA GLY A 238 -3.47 -18.34 -20.80
C GLY A 238 -2.98 -19.73 -20.43
N PRO A 239 -1.71 -19.89 -20.02
CA PRO A 239 -1.08 -21.16 -19.69
C PRO A 239 -1.46 -21.63 -18.27
N LEU A 240 -2.75 -21.88 -18.03
CA LEU A 240 -3.34 -22.17 -16.73
C LEU A 240 -2.59 -23.25 -15.94
N GLY A 241 -2.17 -24.35 -16.61
CA GLY A 241 -1.48 -25.46 -15.95
C GLY A 241 -0.14 -25.04 -15.34
N SER A 242 0.69 -24.32 -16.09
CA SER A 242 1.99 -23.85 -15.61
C SER A 242 1.86 -22.78 -14.52
N TRP A 243 0.87 -21.90 -14.63
CA TRP A 243 0.61 -20.88 -13.60
C TRP A 243 0.12 -21.49 -12.29
N ARG A 244 -0.79 -22.47 -12.34
CA ARG A 244 -1.21 -23.24 -11.15
C ARG A 244 -0.03 -23.93 -10.47
N GLU A 245 0.88 -24.53 -11.26
CA GLU A 245 2.08 -25.17 -10.72
C GLU A 245 3.02 -24.13 -10.07
N ALA A 246 3.29 -23.01 -10.74
CA ALA A 246 4.11 -21.92 -10.16
C ALA A 246 3.49 -21.38 -8.85
N ARG A 247 2.17 -21.11 -8.84
CA ARG A 247 1.43 -20.71 -7.64
C ARG A 247 1.65 -21.69 -6.48
N SER A 248 1.53 -22.98 -6.76
CA SER A 248 1.70 -24.03 -5.75
C SER A 248 3.16 -24.12 -5.28
N GLN A 249 4.13 -23.94 -6.18
CA GLN A 249 5.56 -23.92 -5.81
C GLN A 249 5.90 -22.75 -4.92
N ILE A 250 5.48 -21.53 -5.27
CA ILE A 250 5.71 -20.32 -4.45
C ILE A 250 5.11 -20.51 -3.05
N ARG A 251 3.86 -21.00 -2.98
CA ARG A 251 3.20 -21.21 -1.69
C ARG A 251 3.97 -22.20 -0.81
N ARG A 252 4.40 -23.34 -1.37
CA ARG A 252 5.21 -24.31 -0.62
C ARG A 252 6.51 -23.71 -0.14
N ASP A 253 7.24 -23.01 -1.00
CA ASP A 253 8.53 -22.40 -0.67
C ASP A 253 8.42 -21.38 0.48
N VAL A 254 7.35 -20.55 0.46
CA VAL A 254 7.08 -19.61 1.57
C VAL A 254 6.80 -20.33 2.88
N PHE A 255 6.04 -21.43 2.88
CA PHE A 255 5.80 -22.18 4.11
C PHE A 255 7.05 -22.93 4.59
N ASP A 256 7.83 -23.48 3.69
CA ASP A 256 9.01 -24.30 4.03
C ASP A 256 10.19 -23.44 4.50
N ARG A 257 10.37 -22.23 3.93
CA ARG A 257 11.53 -21.38 4.19
C ARG A 257 11.20 -20.09 4.96
N GLY A 258 9.99 -19.58 4.79
CA GLY A 258 9.54 -18.33 5.39
C GLY A 258 8.97 -18.48 6.81
N TYR A 259 8.44 -19.65 7.17
CA TYR A 259 7.94 -19.95 8.51
C TYR A 259 9.02 -20.63 9.36
N ASP A 260 9.18 -20.19 10.59
CA ASP A 260 10.08 -20.83 11.56
C ASP A 260 9.26 -21.49 12.67
N ALA A 261 9.25 -22.82 12.69
CA ALA A 261 8.47 -23.58 13.65
C ALA A 261 9.00 -23.49 15.11
N ALA A 262 10.30 -23.16 15.29
CA ALA A 262 10.88 -22.97 16.60
C ALA A 262 10.52 -21.59 17.18
N LEU A 263 10.42 -20.58 16.34
CA LEU A 263 9.98 -19.24 16.73
C LEU A 263 8.45 -19.11 16.74
N GLY A 264 7.75 -19.97 16.00
CA GLY A 264 6.29 -19.97 15.91
C GLY A 264 5.70 -18.85 15.05
N HIS A 265 6.50 -18.22 14.18
CA HIS A 265 6.06 -17.13 13.31
C HIS A 265 6.75 -17.12 11.94
N PHE A 266 6.21 -16.40 10.98
CA PHE A 266 6.89 -16.08 9.74
C PHE A 266 8.04 -15.11 9.98
N LYS A 267 9.08 -15.21 9.13
CA LYS A 267 10.30 -14.42 9.17
C LYS A 267 10.25 -13.24 8.21
N ARG A 268 11.08 -12.23 8.42
CA ARG A 268 11.28 -11.10 7.50
C ARG A 268 11.76 -11.58 6.13
N SER A 269 12.85 -12.35 6.12
CA SER A 269 13.39 -12.98 4.91
C SER A 269 13.77 -14.43 5.19
N TYR A 270 14.11 -15.19 4.14
CA TYR A 270 14.48 -16.60 4.31
C TYR A 270 15.71 -16.80 5.18
N ASP A 271 16.63 -15.85 5.15
CA ASP A 271 17.90 -15.92 5.86
C ASP A 271 17.94 -15.02 7.13
N ASP A 272 16.92 -14.18 7.36
CA ASP A 272 16.79 -13.31 8.53
C ASP A 272 15.56 -13.68 9.34
N PRO A 273 15.71 -14.21 10.58
CA PRO A 273 14.59 -14.60 11.44
C PRO A 273 13.84 -13.41 12.06
N ALA A 274 14.27 -12.17 11.83
CA ALA A 274 13.63 -10.99 12.36
C ALA A 274 12.16 -10.90 11.93
N LEU A 275 11.39 -10.11 12.67
CA LEU A 275 10.00 -9.79 12.34
C LEU A 275 9.92 -8.57 11.43
N ASP A 276 8.88 -8.54 10.61
CA ASP A 276 8.53 -7.45 9.73
C ASP A 276 7.01 -7.26 9.70
N ALA A 277 6.55 -6.01 9.80
CA ALA A 277 5.12 -5.70 9.81
C ALA A 277 4.43 -6.01 8.48
N SER A 278 5.17 -6.08 7.35
CA SER A 278 4.61 -6.48 6.06
C SER A 278 4.04 -7.91 6.05
N LEU A 279 4.43 -8.75 6.99
CA LEU A 279 3.83 -10.08 7.18
C LEU A 279 2.34 -10.02 7.53
N LEU A 280 1.85 -8.89 8.07
CA LEU A 280 0.43 -8.66 8.30
C LEU A 280 -0.39 -8.56 7.00
N ILE A 281 0.25 -8.34 5.85
CA ILE A 281 -0.43 -8.33 4.54
C ILE A 281 -0.86 -9.76 4.12
N MET A 282 -0.20 -10.81 4.59
CA MET A 282 -0.45 -12.18 4.14
C MET A 282 -1.93 -12.60 4.20
N PRO A 283 -2.67 -12.38 5.29
CA PRO A 283 -4.10 -12.68 5.30
C PRO A 283 -4.94 -11.67 4.50
N LEU A 284 -4.48 -10.43 4.36
CA LEU A 284 -5.22 -9.38 3.63
C LEU A 284 -5.28 -9.67 2.13
N VAL A 285 -4.23 -10.29 1.57
CA VAL A 285 -4.18 -10.70 0.15
C VAL A 285 -4.67 -12.12 -0.09
N GLY A 286 -5.10 -12.84 0.96
CA GLY A 286 -5.65 -14.20 0.85
C GLY A 286 -4.60 -15.31 0.74
N PHE A 287 -3.35 -15.06 1.09
CA PHE A 287 -2.30 -16.09 1.08
C PHE A 287 -2.49 -17.15 2.16
N ILE A 288 -2.91 -16.74 3.35
CA ILE A 288 -3.16 -17.59 4.52
C ILE A 288 -4.33 -17.01 5.33
N PRO A 289 -5.23 -17.81 5.90
CA PRO A 289 -6.25 -17.31 6.81
C PRO A 289 -5.65 -16.66 8.07
N ALA A 290 -6.28 -15.60 8.58
CA ALA A 290 -5.80 -14.91 9.79
C ALA A 290 -5.91 -15.76 11.05
N ASP A 291 -6.80 -16.75 11.06
CA ASP A 291 -7.01 -17.73 12.14
C ASP A 291 -6.13 -18.99 12.02
N ASP A 292 -5.30 -19.11 10.97
CA ASP A 292 -4.29 -20.16 10.88
C ASP A 292 -3.30 -20.02 12.06
N PRO A 293 -2.96 -21.09 12.79
CA PRO A 293 -2.06 -21.01 13.94
C PRO A 293 -0.72 -20.33 13.68
N ARG A 294 -0.18 -20.45 12.45
CA ARG A 294 1.07 -19.80 12.04
C ARG A 294 0.90 -18.30 11.93
N MET A 295 -0.27 -17.85 11.42
CA MET A 295 -0.56 -16.43 11.30
C MET A 295 -0.90 -15.81 12.66
N ILE A 296 -1.64 -16.51 13.52
CA ILE A 296 -1.87 -16.11 14.91
C ILE A 296 -0.54 -15.92 15.63
N GLY A 297 0.39 -16.89 15.56
CA GLY A 297 1.71 -16.75 16.15
C GLY A 297 2.51 -15.57 15.60
N THR A 298 2.37 -15.27 14.30
CA THR A 298 3.01 -14.09 13.68
C THR A 298 2.41 -12.78 14.19
N ILE A 299 1.07 -12.68 14.28
CA ILE A 299 0.38 -11.50 14.83
C ILE A 299 0.80 -11.27 16.28
N GLU A 300 0.83 -12.32 17.11
CA GLU A 300 1.25 -12.22 18.51
C GLU A 300 2.72 -11.83 18.65
N ALA A 301 3.60 -12.36 17.81
CA ALA A 301 5.01 -11.97 17.77
C ALA A 301 5.19 -10.50 17.39
N ILE A 302 4.47 -10.01 16.37
CA ILE A 302 4.48 -8.59 15.97
C ILE A 302 3.95 -7.72 17.10
N GLN A 303 2.84 -8.11 17.76
CA GLN A 303 2.31 -7.36 18.91
C GLN A 303 3.32 -7.27 20.07
N ARG A 304 4.06 -8.35 20.35
CA ARG A 304 5.04 -8.41 21.42
C ARG A 304 6.31 -7.60 21.10
N ASP A 305 6.81 -7.70 19.87
CA ASP A 305 8.17 -7.27 19.53
C ASP A 305 8.23 -5.99 18.66
N LEU A 306 7.19 -5.67 17.90
CA LEU A 306 7.13 -4.50 17.02
C LEU A 306 6.15 -3.42 17.50
N VAL A 307 5.28 -3.69 18.47
CA VAL A 307 4.43 -2.64 19.06
C VAL A 307 5.20 -1.89 20.12
N ILE A 308 5.59 -0.67 19.82
CA ILE A 308 6.30 0.25 20.73
C ILE A 308 5.40 1.47 20.98
N ASP A 309 5.21 1.84 22.25
CA ASP A 309 4.32 2.93 22.68
C ASP A 309 2.87 2.78 22.15
N GLY A 310 2.50 1.53 21.78
CA GLY A 310 1.17 1.16 21.32
C GLY A 310 0.93 1.40 19.82
N PHE A 311 1.99 1.48 19.01
CA PHE A 311 1.96 1.55 17.55
C PHE A 311 2.94 0.55 16.94
N VAL A 312 2.60 0.00 15.78
CA VAL A 312 3.42 -0.98 15.09
C VAL A 312 4.54 -0.29 14.32
N HIS A 313 5.79 -0.67 14.58
CA HIS A 313 6.94 -0.30 13.77
C HIS A 313 7.10 -1.27 12.59
N ARG A 314 7.68 -0.80 11.48
CA ARG A 314 7.95 -1.63 10.29
C ARG A 314 8.79 -2.86 10.65
N TYR A 315 9.87 -2.61 11.38
CA TYR A 315 10.85 -3.59 11.90
C TYR A 315 11.64 -2.94 13.04
N LYS A 316 12.54 -3.68 13.69
CA LYS A 316 13.46 -3.09 14.69
C LYS A 316 14.60 -2.35 13.99
N VAL A 317 14.59 -1.04 14.03
CA VAL A 317 15.61 -0.15 13.39
C VAL A 317 16.99 -0.27 14.05
N SER A 318 17.09 -0.86 15.25
CA SER A 318 18.30 -0.88 16.09
C SER A 318 19.54 -1.54 15.47
N GLU A 319 19.42 -2.19 14.31
CA GLU A 319 20.47 -3.07 13.77
C GLU A 319 20.77 -2.80 12.29
N ALA A 320 20.55 -1.57 11.79
CA ALA A 320 20.85 -1.18 10.41
C ALA A 320 20.20 -2.09 9.34
N ALA A 321 19.05 -2.67 9.66
CA ALA A 321 18.35 -3.62 8.79
C ALA A 321 17.99 -3.06 7.40
N ASP A 322 17.94 -1.72 7.25
CA ASP A 322 17.62 -1.03 5.99
C ASP A 322 18.80 -0.28 5.36
N GLY A 323 19.98 -0.27 6.00
CA GLY A 323 21.16 0.41 5.53
C GLY A 323 21.16 1.93 5.74
N LEU A 324 20.27 2.47 6.57
CA LEU A 324 20.12 3.90 6.83
C LEU A 324 20.38 4.24 8.30
N PRO A 325 21.07 5.36 8.60
CA PRO A 325 21.28 5.81 9.97
C PRO A 325 19.99 6.48 10.54
N GLY A 326 19.93 6.58 11.88
CA GLY A 326 18.89 7.28 12.61
C GLY A 326 17.66 6.41 12.92
N GLY A 327 16.71 7.03 13.60
CA GLY A 327 15.42 6.45 13.94
C GLY A 327 14.32 6.85 12.96
N GLU A 328 13.13 6.35 13.22
CA GLU A 328 11.90 6.71 12.53
C GLU A 328 10.72 6.71 13.50
N GLY A 329 9.60 7.34 13.12
CA GLY A 329 8.33 7.20 13.80
C GLY A 329 7.70 5.82 13.56
N SER A 330 6.53 5.58 14.16
CA SER A 330 5.74 4.40 13.85
C SER A 330 4.98 4.61 12.54
N PHE A 331 5.17 3.75 11.57
CA PHE A 331 4.50 3.81 10.28
C PHE A 331 3.02 3.47 10.44
N LEU A 332 2.12 4.44 10.23
CA LEU A 332 0.70 4.31 10.60
C LEU A 332 0.01 3.16 9.89
N MET A 333 0.33 2.92 8.62
CA MET A 333 -0.21 1.81 7.83
C MET A 333 -0.01 0.46 8.51
N CYS A 334 1.17 0.20 9.11
CA CYS A 334 1.44 -1.07 9.80
C CYS A 334 0.49 -1.30 10.98
N SER A 335 0.15 -0.23 11.71
CA SER A 335 -0.81 -0.30 12.80
C SER A 335 -2.24 -0.58 12.32
N PHE A 336 -2.63 -0.04 11.16
CA PHE A 336 -3.91 -0.36 10.53
C PHE A 336 -3.95 -1.80 10.00
N TRP A 337 -2.86 -2.31 9.40
CA TRP A 337 -2.79 -3.75 9.04
C TRP A 337 -2.97 -4.66 10.25
N LEU A 338 -2.46 -4.24 11.42
CA LEU A 338 -2.72 -4.98 12.66
C LEU A 338 -4.21 -4.92 13.05
N VAL A 339 -4.89 -3.78 12.87
CA VAL A 339 -6.36 -3.68 13.06
C VAL A 339 -7.08 -4.71 12.20
N ASP A 340 -6.75 -4.75 10.90
CA ASP A 340 -7.40 -5.64 9.95
C ASP A 340 -7.12 -7.11 10.26
N CYS A 341 -5.88 -7.45 10.65
CA CYS A 341 -5.54 -8.82 11.07
C CYS A 341 -6.25 -9.24 12.35
N LEU A 342 -6.38 -8.35 13.34
CA LEU A 342 -7.11 -8.62 14.56
C LEU A 342 -8.60 -8.85 14.30
N GLU A 343 -9.20 -8.04 13.45
CA GLU A 343 -10.61 -8.21 13.02
C GLU A 343 -10.79 -9.58 12.35
N LEU A 344 -9.92 -9.92 11.38
CA LEU A 344 -9.96 -11.19 10.68
C LEU A 344 -9.71 -12.41 11.56
N ALA A 345 -8.96 -12.26 12.64
CA ALA A 345 -8.70 -13.28 13.64
C ALA A 345 -9.82 -13.37 14.72
N GLY A 346 -10.90 -12.61 14.59
CA GLY A 346 -12.03 -12.58 15.55
C GLY A 346 -11.75 -11.79 16.85
N ARG A 347 -10.67 -10.99 16.90
CA ARG A 347 -10.28 -10.15 18.05
C ARG A 347 -10.86 -8.74 17.92
N GLU A 348 -12.15 -8.63 17.62
CA GLU A 348 -12.86 -7.39 17.25
C GLU A 348 -12.68 -6.25 18.26
N THR A 349 -12.76 -6.52 19.56
CA THR A 349 -12.63 -5.48 20.59
C THR A 349 -11.24 -4.84 20.60
N GLU A 350 -10.20 -5.63 20.34
CA GLU A 350 -8.83 -5.12 20.24
C GLU A 350 -8.63 -4.32 18.96
N ALA A 351 -9.15 -4.83 17.84
CA ALA A 351 -9.14 -4.16 16.55
C ALA A 351 -9.79 -2.78 16.63
N GLU A 352 -11.02 -2.71 17.17
CA GLU A 352 -11.75 -1.44 17.32
C GLU A 352 -11.03 -0.45 18.24
N LYS A 353 -10.49 -0.92 19.36
CA LYS A 353 -9.73 -0.06 20.29
C LYS A 353 -8.48 0.53 19.63
N LEU A 354 -7.76 -0.27 18.85
CA LEU A 354 -6.57 0.20 18.13
C LEU A 354 -6.98 1.17 17.02
N PHE A 355 -8.03 0.86 16.25
CA PHE A 355 -8.55 1.72 15.20
C PHE A 355 -8.93 3.12 15.73
N VAL A 356 -9.69 3.20 16.81
CA VAL A 356 -10.09 4.49 17.42
C VAL A 356 -8.84 5.28 17.82
N LYS A 357 -7.85 4.62 18.46
CA LYS A 357 -6.58 5.27 18.81
C LYS A 357 -5.85 5.85 17.60
N LEU A 358 -5.87 5.14 16.47
CA LEU A 358 -5.23 5.59 15.23
C LEU A 358 -6.00 6.74 14.56
N ALA A 359 -7.32 6.65 14.50
CA ALA A 359 -8.18 7.70 13.95
C ALA A 359 -8.05 9.03 14.72
N ASP A 360 -7.88 8.96 16.04
CA ASP A 360 -7.68 10.11 16.93
C ASP A 360 -6.32 10.80 16.74
N LEU A 361 -5.38 10.23 15.98
CA LEU A 361 -4.11 10.89 15.63
C LEU A 361 -4.26 11.95 14.54
N SER A 362 -5.37 11.96 13.81
CA SER A 362 -5.62 12.96 12.78
C SER A 362 -5.60 14.38 13.39
N ASN A 363 -5.10 15.35 12.60
CA ASN A 363 -5.09 16.73 13.03
C ASN A 363 -6.50 17.36 13.04
N ASP A 364 -6.61 18.64 13.38
CA ASP A 364 -7.86 19.40 13.48
C ASP A 364 -8.70 19.48 12.20
N VAL A 365 -8.09 19.20 11.04
CA VAL A 365 -8.78 19.08 9.75
C VAL A 365 -8.89 17.63 9.25
N GLY A 366 -8.57 16.66 10.08
CA GLY A 366 -8.72 15.23 9.83
C GLY A 366 -7.67 14.62 8.91
N LEU A 367 -6.43 15.14 8.91
CA LEU A 367 -5.33 14.67 8.06
C LEU A 367 -4.33 13.84 8.85
N LEU A 368 -3.76 12.83 8.17
CA LEU A 368 -2.72 11.94 8.70
C LEU A 368 -1.43 12.06 7.88
N ALA A 369 -0.29 12.07 8.60
CA ALA A 369 1.04 11.91 8.00
C ALA A 369 1.38 10.42 7.79
N GLU A 370 2.57 10.17 7.28
CA GLU A 370 3.12 8.83 7.10
C GLU A 370 3.32 8.09 8.43
N GLN A 371 3.90 8.78 9.40
CA GLN A 371 4.35 8.20 10.65
C GLN A 371 3.90 9.04 11.85
N TYR A 372 4.00 8.44 13.04
CA TYR A 372 3.73 9.10 14.31
C TYR A 372 4.89 8.89 15.28
N ASP A 373 5.44 10.00 15.80
CA ASP A 373 6.39 9.98 16.91
C ASP A 373 5.61 10.00 18.24
N ALA A 374 5.50 8.85 18.86
CA ALA A 374 4.75 8.69 20.10
C ALA A 374 5.42 9.41 21.29
N LYS A 375 6.75 9.59 21.27
CA LYS A 375 7.49 10.28 22.34
C LYS A 375 7.27 11.79 22.28
N ARG A 376 7.32 12.36 21.06
CA ARG A 376 7.07 13.78 20.82
C ARG A 376 5.57 14.09 20.66
N LYS A 377 4.72 13.06 20.56
CA LYS A 377 3.25 13.14 20.34
C LYS A 377 2.92 14.01 19.13
N ARG A 378 3.58 13.74 18.00
CA ARG A 378 3.36 14.48 16.76
C ARG A 378 3.46 13.57 15.54
N GLN A 379 2.76 13.96 14.51
CA GLN A 379 2.88 13.37 13.19
C GLN A 379 4.22 13.77 12.55
N VAL A 380 4.88 12.84 11.84
CA VAL A 380 6.16 13.00 11.15
C VAL A 380 6.11 12.29 9.80
N GLY A 381 7.10 12.54 8.94
CA GLY A 381 7.09 12.06 7.56
C GLY A 381 6.25 12.94 6.63
N ASN A 382 6.13 12.53 5.37
CA ASN A 382 5.39 13.28 4.36
C ASN A 382 3.88 13.37 4.67
N PHE A 383 3.25 14.51 4.27
CA PHE A 383 1.93 14.88 4.78
C PHE A 383 1.11 15.71 3.75
N PRO A 384 -0.22 15.47 3.62
CA PRO A 384 -0.89 14.26 4.06
C PRO A 384 -0.43 13.05 3.23
N GLN A 385 -0.50 11.84 3.80
CA GLN A 385 0.05 10.67 3.14
C GLN A 385 -1.05 9.69 2.73
N ALA A 386 -1.04 9.25 1.47
CA ALA A 386 -2.04 8.40 0.87
C ALA A 386 -2.26 7.10 1.66
N PHE A 387 -1.18 6.39 2.01
CA PHE A 387 -1.24 5.10 2.73
C PHE A 387 -2.01 5.18 4.04
N SER A 388 -1.75 6.21 4.86
CA SER A 388 -2.43 6.38 6.14
C SER A 388 -3.94 6.59 5.96
N HIS A 389 -4.35 7.33 4.92
CA HIS A 389 -5.74 7.57 4.60
C HIS A 389 -6.43 6.36 3.95
N VAL A 390 -5.73 5.63 3.09
CA VAL A 390 -6.19 4.33 2.55
C VAL A 390 -6.45 3.37 3.69
N ALA A 391 -5.47 3.19 4.58
CA ALA A 391 -5.57 2.25 5.68
C ALA A 391 -6.73 2.58 6.62
N LEU A 392 -6.92 3.86 6.97
CA LEU A 392 -8.05 4.29 7.79
C LEU A 392 -9.39 3.91 7.14
N ALA A 393 -9.56 4.21 5.84
CA ALA A 393 -10.82 3.93 5.14
C ALA A 393 -11.06 2.42 5.00
N THR A 394 -10.02 1.62 4.70
CA THR A 394 -10.10 0.16 4.60
C THR A 394 -10.48 -0.47 5.93
N SER A 395 -9.77 -0.12 7.01
CA SER A 395 -10.03 -0.68 8.34
C SER A 395 -11.40 -0.27 8.88
N ALA A 396 -11.85 0.98 8.64
CA ALA A 396 -13.19 1.41 9.00
C ALA A 396 -14.28 0.54 8.33
N LEU A 397 -14.10 0.24 7.04
CA LEU A 397 -15.00 -0.62 6.28
C LEU A 397 -14.95 -2.07 6.79
N GLY A 398 -13.74 -2.57 7.14
CA GLY A 398 -13.53 -3.89 7.72
C GLY A 398 -14.33 -4.10 8.99
N LEU A 399 -14.13 -3.22 9.94
CA LEU A 399 -14.81 -3.25 11.24
C LEU A 399 -16.34 -3.14 11.16
N GLU A 400 -16.89 -2.49 10.13
CA GLU A 400 -18.34 -2.38 9.93
C GLU A 400 -18.92 -3.66 9.30
N ARG A 401 -18.17 -4.30 8.41
CA ARG A 401 -18.58 -5.54 7.71
C ARG A 401 -18.12 -6.79 8.48
N ARG A 402 -18.41 -6.86 9.76
CA ARG A 402 -17.97 -7.92 10.68
C ARG A 402 -18.11 -9.32 10.08
N GLY A 403 -17.05 -10.12 10.15
CA GLY A 403 -17.00 -11.49 9.67
C GLY A 403 -16.81 -11.65 8.15
N MET A 404 -16.65 -10.58 7.39
CA MET A 404 -16.24 -10.64 5.98
C MET A 404 -14.77 -10.21 5.85
N SER A 405 -13.87 -11.18 5.72
CA SER A 405 -12.46 -10.86 5.47
C SER A 405 -12.29 -9.99 4.22
N PRO A 406 -11.27 -9.13 4.12
CA PRO A 406 -10.94 -8.43 2.89
C PRO A 406 -10.84 -9.40 1.70
N ALA A 407 -10.28 -10.58 1.91
CA ALA A 407 -10.19 -11.61 0.89
C ALA A 407 -11.55 -12.24 0.55
N LEU A 408 -12.45 -12.46 1.52
CA LEU A 408 -13.85 -12.86 1.24
C LEU A 408 -14.61 -11.74 0.53
N ARG A 409 -14.38 -10.49 0.92
CA ARG A 409 -14.93 -9.33 0.21
C ARG A 409 -14.43 -9.28 -1.24
N ARG A 410 -13.18 -9.69 -1.48
CA ARG A 410 -12.58 -9.81 -2.80
C ARG A 410 -12.92 -11.13 -3.53
N GLY A 411 -13.66 -12.05 -2.90
CA GLY A 411 -13.99 -13.38 -3.47
C GLY A 411 -12.75 -14.26 -3.70
N LEU A 412 -11.75 -14.14 -2.82
CA LEU A 412 -10.46 -14.79 -2.96
C LEU A 412 -10.35 -16.11 -2.20
N PHE A 413 -11.32 -16.42 -1.32
CA PHE A 413 -11.40 -17.68 -0.58
C PHE A 413 -12.49 -18.60 -1.16
N ASP A 414 -12.31 -19.08 -2.38
CA ASP A 414 -12.86 -20.33 -2.83
C ASP A 414 -11.69 -21.33 -2.99
N TYR A 415 -11.13 -21.77 -1.84
CA TYR A 415 -10.23 -22.91 -1.80
C TYR A 415 -10.80 -23.97 -0.87
N PRO A 416 -11.02 -25.19 -1.40
CA PRO A 416 -11.29 -26.35 -0.59
C PRO A 416 -10.10 -26.73 0.28
#